data_144e7a9764c20ef602ebe8277d81a2d0
#
_entry.id   144e7a9764c20ef602ebe8277d81a2d0
#
_cell.length_a   1.000
_cell.length_b   1.000
_cell.length_c   1.000
_cell.angle_alpha   90.00
_cell.angle_beta   90.00
_cell.angle_gamma   90.00
#
_symmetry.space_group_name_H-M   'P 1'
#
loop_
_entity.id
_entity.type
_entity.pdbx_description
1 polymer ?
#
loop_
_entity_poly.entity_id
_entity_poly.type
_entity_poly.pdbx_seq_one_letter_code
_entity_poly.pdbx_strand_id
1 'polypeptide(L)'
;METPIQPAQPVVEEETEIIPTDIPEPGSEIPAEPVEEPVVFELPEGMVLIPATEYLMGCDPEHNNGYPCPSDELPQHTVSLSAFAIDIYEVTNVQYAECVAADGCVPPISTASQARVDYYENPEYANFPMINVKWDDAMAYCTWAGKRLPTEAEWELAARGATPKTYAWGDDDPDCSQGNIYYDPSMSACVGDTVAVGSYPLGASEFGVMDMTGNVWEWVGDSYIEDFYSLSPTENPLAEEANQLRTVRGGGWSANWLAARLTSRAYDLSFYNGPDLGFRCAVDGGQ
;
A
#
# COMPACT_ATOMS: atom_id res chain seq x y z
N MET A 1 -56.85 56.76 26.08
CA MET A 1 -56.64 56.07 24.83
C MET A 1 -55.60 56.92 24.11
N GLU A 2 -54.35 56.56 24.31
CA GLU A 2 -53.22 57.22 23.68
C GLU A 2 -52.71 56.31 22.57
N THR A 3 -52.63 56.90 21.36
CA THR A 3 -52.09 56.27 20.14
C THR A 3 -50.58 56.34 20.20
N PRO A 4 -49.81 55.26 19.88
CA PRO A 4 -48.39 55.31 19.85
C PRO A 4 -47.89 55.93 18.54
N ILE A 5 -46.91 56.83 18.69
CA ILE A 5 -46.18 57.54 17.64
C ILE A 5 -45.19 56.56 17.00
N GLN A 6 -45.27 56.41 15.67
CA GLN A 6 -44.36 55.62 14.87
C GLN A 6 -43.08 56.46 14.60
N PRO A 7 -41.86 55.89 14.78
CA PRO A 7 -40.62 56.61 14.46
C PRO A 7 -40.38 56.66 12.94
N ALA A 8 -39.88 57.82 12.50
CA ALA A 8 -39.55 58.12 11.12
C ALA A 8 -38.39 57.26 10.61
N GLN A 9 -38.48 56.78 9.37
CA GLN A 9 -37.41 56.09 8.66
C GLN A 9 -36.34 57.09 8.22
N PRO A 10 -35.03 56.72 8.23
CA PRO A 10 -33.97 57.54 7.71
C PRO A 10 -33.99 57.57 6.17
N VAL A 11 -33.76 58.78 5.65
CA VAL A 11 -33.58 59.06 4.22
C VAL A 11 -32.26 58.47 3.78
N VAL A 12 -32.29 57.58 2.81
CA VAL A 12 -31.05 57.05 2.13
C VAL A 12 -30.64 58.10 1.10
N GLU A 13 -29.47 58.71 1.29
CA GLU A 13 -28.80 59.51 0.26
C GLU A 13 -28.22 58.53 -0.81
N GLU A 14 -28.62 58.79 -2.05
CA GLU A 14 -28.16 58.06 -3.23
C GLU A 14 -26.75 58.56 -3.58
N GLU A 15 -25.72 57.76 -3.22
CA GLU A 15 -24.35 57.98 -3.70
C GLU A 15 -24.27 57.60 -5.19
N THR A 16 -24.03 58.62 -6.00
CA THR A 16 -23.73 58.45 -7.43
C THR A 16 -22.35 57.79 -7.58
N GLU A 17 -22.33 56.50 -7.92
CA GLU A 17 -21.13 55.79 -8.34
C GLU A 17 -20.55 56.39 -9.62
N ILE A 18 -19.38 57.00 -9.52
CA ILE A 18 -18.59 57.45 -10.68
C ILE A 18 -17.90 56.22 -11.26
N ILE A 19 -18.39 55.73 -12.38
CA ILE A 19 -17.74 54.67 -13.15
C ILE A 19 -16.49 55.26 -13.81
N PRO A 20 -15.29 54.75 -13.55
CA PRO A 20 -14.10 55.11 -14.28
C PRO A 20 -14.20 54.53 -15.71
N THR A 21 -14.28 55.41 -16.68
CA THR A 21 -14.12 55.05 -18.11
C THR A 21 -12.63 55.00 -18.46
N ASP A 22 -11.93 53.97 -18.04
CA ASP A 22 -10.66 53.58 -18.63
C ASP A 22 -10.91 52.48 -19.67
N ILE A 23 -11.03 52.94 -20.93
CA ILE A 23 -11.00 52.07 -22.11
C ILE A 23 -9.52 51.75 -22.34
N PRO A 24 -9.02 50.50 -22.21
CA PRO A 24 -7.65 50.20 -22.58
C PRO A 24 -7.46 50.36 -24.08
N GLU A 25 -6.36 50.99 -24.43
CA GLU A 25 -5.95 51.13 -25.84
C GLU A 25 -5.82 49.76 -26.54
N PRO A 26 -6.26 49.61 -27.80
CA PRO A 26 -6.11 48.36 -28.54
C PRO A 26 -4.64 48.19 -28.95
N GLY A 27 -3.87 47.37 -28.22
CA GLY A 27 -2.49 47.09 -28.59
C GLY A 27 -1.56 46.47 -27.53
N SER A 28 -2.01 46.21 -26.29
CA SER A 28 -1.19 45.45 -25.38
C SER A 28 -1.51 43.95 -25.54
N GLU A 29 -0.68 43.22 -26.28
CA GLU A 29 -0.65 41.77 -26.23
C GLU A 29 -0.28 41.38 -24.79
N ILE A 30 -1.25 40.85 -24.06
CA ILE A 30 -0.98 40.17 -22.77
C ILE A 30 -0.10 38.97 -23.16
N PRO A 31 1.13 38.84 -22.62
CA PRO A 31 1.91 37.62 -22.86
C PRO A 31 1.09 36.42 -22.36
N ALA A 32 0.80 35.49 -23.27
CA ALA A 32 0.17 34.23 -22.88
C ALA A 32 1.07 33.57 -21.80
N GLU A 33 0.51 33.32 -20.64
CA GLU A 33 1.20 32.49 -19.64
C GLU A 33 1.57 31.16 -20.32
N PRO A 34 2.80 30.63 -20.09
CA PRO A 34 3.17 29.37 -20.66
C PRO A 34 2.17 28.31 -20.17
N VAL A 35 1.45 27.72 -21.11
CA VAL A 35 0.62 26.54 -20.82
C VAL A 35 1.57 25.44 -20.44
N GLU A 36 1.67 25.11 -19.14
CA GLU A 36 2.39 23.93 -18.67
C GLU A 36 1.73 22.71 -19.33
N GLU A 37 2.52 22.00 -20.15
CA GLU A 37 2.06 20.73 -20.69
C GLU A 37 1.71 19.79 -19.51
N PRO A 38 0.59 19.05 -19.59
CA PRO A 38 0.23 18.13 -18.53
C PRO A 38 1.38 17.13 -18.34
N VAL A 39 1.90 17.04 -17.11
CA VAL A 39 2.89 16.01 -16.74
C VAL A 39 2.20 14.66 -16.88
N VAL A 40 2.55 13.92 -17.93
CA VAL A 40 2.04 12.56 -18.13
C VAL A 40 2.74 11.68 -17.12
N PHE A 41 1.98 11.12 -16.16
CA PHE A 41 2.50 10.09 -15.24
C PHE A 41 2.87 8.86 -16.07
N GLU A 42 4.17 8.58 -16.19
CA GLU A 42 4.65 7.34 -16.79
C GLU A 42 4.68 6.25 -15.70
N LEU A 43 3.87 5.22 -15.88
CA LEU A 43 3.83 4.08 -14.98
C LEU A 43 5.19 3.34 -15.03
N PRO A 44 5.91 3.20 -13.91
CA PRO A 44 7.16 2.45 -13.90
C PRO A 44 6.97 0.98 -14.32
N GLU A 45 7.97 0.41 -14.99
CA GLU A 45 7.95 -0.99 -15.40
C GLU A 45 7.75 -1.92 -14.20
N GLY A 46 6.94 -2.96 -14.35
CA GLY A 46 6.66 -3.94 -13.31
C GLY A 46 5.67 -3.48 -12.25
N MET A 47 5.06 -2.31 -12.41
CA MET A 47 4.03 -1.80 -11.50
C MET A 47 2.65 -1.82 -12.15
N VAL A 48 1.60 -1.77 -11.32
CA VAL A 48 0.22 -1.58 -11.72
C VAL A 48 -0.35 -0.33 -11.05
N LEU A 49 -1.11 0.47 -11.81
CA LEU A 49 -1.80 1.63 -11.29
C LEU A 49 -3.11 1.21 -10.60
N ILE A 50 -3.24 1.57 -9.33
CA ILE A 50 -4.47 1.46 -8.56
C ILE A 50 -5.17 2.82 -8.60
N PRO A 51 -6.39 2.92 -9.13
CA PRO A 51 -7.10 4.20 -9.20
C PRO A 51 -7.47 4.71 -7.81
N ALA A 52 -7.65 6.02 -7.68
CA ALA A 52 -8.18 6.61 -6.46
C ALA A 52 -9.50 5.92 -6.08
N THR A 53 -9.59 5.42 -4.86
CA THR A 53 -10.67 4.53 -4.43
C THR A 53 -11.02 4.77 -2.96
N GLU A 54 -12.31 4.80 -2.67
CA GLU A 54 -12.83 4.67 -1.31
C GLU A 54 -13.24 3.21 -1.07
N TYR A 55 -12.80 2.63 0.04
CA TYR A 55 -13.12 1.25 0.40
C TYR A 55 -13.24 1.07 1.92
N LEU A 56 -13.79 -0.06 2.34
CA LEU A 56 -13.86 -0.45 3.75
C LEU A 56 -12.62 -1.28 4.12
N MET A 57 -11.68 -0.69 4.83
CA MET A 57 -10.48 -1.36 5.35
C MET A 57 -10.79 -2.13 6.62
N GLY A 58 -10.15 -3.27 6.80
CA GLY A 58 -10.29 -4.11 7.99
C GLY A 58 -11.19 -5.33 7.78
N CYS A 59 -11.30 -6.15 8.81
CA CYS A 59 -11.99 -7.42 8.76
C CYS A 59 -13.50 -7.25 8.64
N ASP A 60 -14.10 -7.98 7.68
CA ASP A 60 -15.54 -8.18 7.53
C ASP A 60 -15.91 -9.58 8.03
N PRO A 61 -16.74 -9.73 9.07
CA PRO A 61 -17.12 -11.04 9.58
C PRO A 61 -17.86 -11.94 8.57
N GLU A 62 -18.48 -11.36 7.54
CA GLU A 62 -19.17 -12.11 6.47
C GLU A 62 -18.18 -12.64 5.42
N HIS A 63 -17.00 -12.00 5.32
CA HIS A 63 -15.91 -12.33 4.39
C HIS A 63 -14.61 -12.64 5.14
N ASN A 64 -14.67 -13.49 6.15
CA ASN A 64 -13.54 -13.94 6.96
C ASN A 64 -13.50 -15.46 7.13
N ASN A 65 -14.00 -16.20 6.15
CA ASN A 65 -14.05 -17.66 6.12
C ASN A 65 -14.63 -18.30 7.41
N GLY A 66 -15.60 -17.61 8.03
CA GLY A 66 -16.26 -18.04 9.26
C GLY A 66 -15.46 -17.86 10.56
N TYR A 67 -14.30 -17.20 10.50
CA TYR A 67 -13.49 -16.90 11.69
C TYR A 67 -13.90 -15.57 12.34
N PRO A 68 -13.73 -15.44 13.66
CA PRO A 68 -13.87 -14.15 14.32
C PRO A 68 -12.81 -13.17 13.82
N CYS A 69 -13.21 -11.90 13.62
CA CYS A 69 -12.25 -10.83 13.35
C CYS A 69 -11.41 -10.55 14.59
N PRO A 70 -10.07 -10.55 14.48
CA PRO A 70 -9.18 -10.06 15.52
C PRO A 70 -9.42 -8.59 15.87
N SER A 71 -9.10 -8.21 17.12
CA SER A 71 -9.35 -6.85 17.60
C SER A 71 -8.57 -5.77 16.86
N ASP A 72 -7.36 -6.11 16.41
CA ASP A 72 -6.47 -5.21 15.67
C ASP A 72 -6.84 -5.02 14.19
N GLU A 73 -7.75 -5.88 13.67
CA GLU A 73 -8.36 -5.74 12.35
C GLU A 73 -9.71 -4.97 12.42
N LEU A 74 -10.08 -4.44 13.59
CA LEU A 74 -11.35 -3.76 13.85
C LEU A 74 -11.15 -2.34 14.42
N PRO A 75 -12.13 -1.44 14.22
CA PRO A 75 -13.35 -1.62 13.40
C PRO A 75 -13.03 -1.63 11.91
N GLN A 76 -13.86 -2.33 11.11
CA GLN A 76 -13.91 -2.04 9.68
C GLN A 76 -14.28 -0.56 9.50
N HIS A 77 -13.54 0.17 8.68
CA HIS A 77 -13.70 1.62 8.55
C HIS A 77 -13.45 2.11 7.13
N THR A 78 -14.03 3.25 6.80
CA THR A 78 -13.85 3.85 5.46
C THR A 78 -12.46 4.47 5.33
N VAL A 79 -11.77 4.10 4.26
CA VAL A 79 -10.49 4.67 3.82
C VAL A 79 -10.61 5.16 2.39
N SER A 80 -10.11 6.36 2.14
CA SER A 80 -10.06 6.99 0.82
C SER A 80 -8.59 7.15 0.42
N LEU A 81 -8.18 6.47 -0.64
CA LEU A 81 -6.82 6.51 -1.15
C LEU A 81 -6.76 7.30 -2.46
N SER A 82 -5.75 8.15 -2.58
CA SER A 82 -5.35 8.74 -3.86
C SER A 82 -4.88 7.63 -4.80
N ALA A 83 -4.82 7.89 -6.11
CA ALA A 83 -4.23 6.94 -7.05
C ALA A 83 -2.76 6.70 -6.69
N PHE A 84 -2.33 5.45 -6.77
CA PHE A 84 -0.94 5.03 -6.55
C PHE A 84 -0.58 3.88 -7.49
N ALA A 85 0.68 3.64 -7.70
CA ALA A 85 1.12 2.41 -8.35
C ALA A 85 1.90 1.54 -7.37
N ILE A 86 1.77 0.22 -7.52
CA ILE A 86 2.41 -0.77 -6.66
C ILE A 86 3.11 -1.83 -7.52
N ASP A 87 4.24 -2.36 -7.06
CA ASP A 87 4.92 -3.47 -7.73
C ASP A 87 3.99 -4.68 -7.84
N ILE A 88 3.93 -5.28 -9.04
CA ILE A 88 3.12 -6.49 -9.29
C ILE A 88 3.61 -7.66 -8.43
N TYR A 89 4.91 -7.74 -8.20
CA TYR A 89 5.59 -8.80 -7.45
C TYR A 89 6.36 -8.23 -6.25
N GLU A 90 6.77 -9.11 -5.33
CA GLU A 90 7.78 -8.77 -4.32
C GLU A 90 9.11 -8.40 -5.02
N VAL A 91 9.90 -7.54 -4.39
CA VAL A 91 11.26 -7.23 -4.86
C VAL A 91 12.09 -8.51 -4.87
N THR A 92 12.79 -8.76 -5.98
CA THR A 92 13.55 -9.99 -6.20
C THR A 92 15.02 -9.87 -5.78
N ASN A 93 15.69 -11.02 -5.62
CA ASN A 93 17.13 -11.07 -5.33
C ASN A 93 17.95 -10.31 -6.36
N VAL A 94 17.65 -10.44 -7.66
CA VAL A 94 18.40 -9.76 -8.72
C VAL A 94 18.21 -8.25 -8.65
N GLN A 95 17.00 -7.77 -8.43
CA GLN A 95 16.72 -6.34 -8.30
C GLN A 95 17.42 -5.73 -7.08
N TYR A 96 17.40 -6.44 -5.94
CA TYR A 96 18.11 -5.98 -4.76
C TYR A 96 19.64 -5.99 -4.95
N ALA A 97 20.18 -6.99 -5.65
CA ALA A 97 21.60 -7.05 -5.97
C ALA A 97 22.06 -5.89 -6.87
N GLU A 98 21.18 -5.40 -7.76
CA GLU A 98 21.46 -4.18 -8.56
C GLU A 98 21.60 -2.94 -7.67
N CYS A 99 20.73 -2.80 -6.65
CA CYS A 99 20.84 -1.72 -5.67
C CYS A 99 22.14 -1.80 -4.87
N VAL A 100 22.51 -3.00 -4.42
CA VAL A 100 23.78 -3.21 -3.71
C VAL A 100 24.97 -2.89 -4.60
N ALA A 101 24.96 -3.32 -5.86
CA ALA A 101 26.04 -3.03 -6.83
C ALA A 101 26.17 -1.53 -7.15
N ALA A 102 25.10 -0.75 -6.98
CA ALA A 102 25.07 0.71 -7.15
C ALA A 102 25.35 1.49 -5.85
N ASP A 103 25.78 0.82 -4.78
CA ASP A 103 25.99 1.39 -3.45
C ASP A 103 24.73 2.05 -2.83
N GLY A 104 23.53 1.71 -3.32
CA GLY A 104 22.26 2.20 -2.82
C GLY A 104 21.70 1.40 -1.64
N CYS A 105 22.09 0.13 -1.54
CA CYS A 105 21.64 -0.80 -0.50
C CYS A 105 22.83 -1.50 0.17
N VAL A 106 22.59 -2.00 1.38
CA VAL A 106 23.54 -2.89 2.06
C VAL A 106 23.24 -4.34 1.71
N PRO A 107 24.26 -5.23 1.58
CA PRO A 107 24.01 -6.66 1.39
C PRO A 107 23.16 -7.26 2.54
N PRO A 108 22.35 -8.29 2.27
CA PRO A 108 21.58 -8.96 3.32
C PRO A 108 22.48 -9.58 4.37
N ILE A 109 22.00 -9.68 5.61
CA ILE A 109 22.75 -10.26 6.73
C ILE A 109 22.99 -11.76 6.52
N SER A 110 22.02 -12.45 5.89
CA SER A 110 22.10 -13.86 5.51
C SER A 110 21.86 -14.03 4.03
N THR A 111 22.68 -14.82 3.36
CA THR A 111 22.50 -15.19 1.94
C THR A 111 21.74 -16.51 1.76
N ALA A 112 21.26 -17.12 2.85
CA ALA A 112 20.52 -18.37 2.83
C ALA A 112 19.02 -18.13 3.04
N SER A 113 18.18 -18.99 2.40
CA SER A 113 16.79 -19.19 2.79
C SER A 113 16.66 -20.35 3.78
N GLN A 114 15.45 -20.83 4.02
CA GLN A 114 15.21 -21.97 4.90
C GLN A 114 15.89 -23.25 4.41
N ALA A 115 15.89 -23.49 3.12
CA ALA A 115 16.42 -24.74 2.54
C ALA A 115 17.60 -24.55 1.58
N ARG A 116 17.95 -23.31 1.19
CA ARG A 116 18.97 -22.99 0.18
C ARG A 116 20.06 -22.14 0.78
N VAL A 117 21.28 -22.67 0.85
CA VAL A 117 22.42 -22.01 1.53
C VAL A 117 23.02 -20.83 0.74
N ASP A 118 22.81 -20.80 -0.57
CA ASP A 118 23.33 -19.82 -1.52
C ASP A 118 22.20 -19.01 -2.20
N TYR A 119 21.06 -18.88 -1.52
CA TYR A 119 19.81 -18.32 -2.05
C TYR A 119 19.97 -16.93 -2.70
N TYR A 120 20.66 -16.01 -2.05
CA TYR A 120 20.82 -14.65 -2.57
C TYR A 120 21.82 -14.55 -3.73
N GLU A 121 22.89 -15.36 -3.70
CA GLU A 121 24.01 -15.25 -4.63
C GLU A 121 23.85 -16.14 -5.87
N ASN A 122 22.95 -17.14 -5.82
CA ASN A 122 22.79 -18.10 -6.90
C ASN A 122 21.82 -17.59 -7.98
N PRO A 123 22.26 -17.44 -9.25
CA PRO A 123 21.41 -16.98 -10.35
C PRO A 123 20.13 -17.80 -10.57
N GLU A 124 20.08 -19.06 -10.10
CA GLU A 124 18.87 -19.88 -10.12
C GLU A 124 17.73 -19.25 -9.34
N TYR A 125 18.05 -18.50 -8.27
CA TYR A 125 17.08 -17.85 -7.40
C TYR A 125 16.99 -16.33 -7.65
N ALA A 126 17.46 -15.86 -8.80
CA ALA A 126 17.45 -14.43 -9.15
C ALA A 126 16.05 -13.80 -9.10
N ASN A 127 15.02 -14.56 -9.51
CA ASN A 127 13.62 -14.13 -9.52
C ASN A 127 12.83 -14.57 -8.28
N PHE A 128 13.49 -15.00 -7.23
CA PHE A 128 12.84 -15.28 -5.94
C PHE A 128 12.79 -14.00 -5.09
N PRO A 129 11.84 -13.88 -4.16
CA PRO A 129 11.71 -12.66 -3.35
C PRO A 129 12.95 -12.38 -2.52
N MET A 130 13.34 -11.12 -2.42
CA MET A 130 14.38 -10.70 -1.48
C MET A 130 13.92 -10.89 -0.05
N ILE A 131 14.71 -11.59 0.74
CA ILE A 131 14.45 -11.91 2.16
C ILE A 131 15.64 -11.54 3.03
N ASN A 132 15.52 -11.74 4.35
CA ASN A 132 16.57 -11.41 5.32
C ASN A 132 16.94 -9.92 5.33
N VAL A 133 16.01 -9.04 5.04
CA VAL A 133 16.15 -7.57 5.04
C VAL A 133 15.35 -6.96 6.18
N LYS A 134 15.93 -5.94 6.81
CA LYS A 134 15.26 -5.13 7.81
C LYS A 134 14.34 -4.12 7.14
N TRP A 135 13.45 -3.52 7.93
CA TRP A 135 12.56 -2.46 7.44
C TRP A 135 13.33 -1.27 6.81
N ASP A 136 14.42 -0.82 7.47
CA ASP A 136 15.25 0.26 6.94
C ASP A 136 15.93 -0.12 5.62
N ASP A 137 16.30 -1.39 5.44
CA ASP A 137 16.92 -1.89 4.20
C ASP A 137 15.90 -1.92 3.05
N ALA A 138 14.64 -2.32 3.34
CA ALA A 138 13.54 -2.28 2.39
C ALA A 138 13.18 -0.84 1.98
N MET A 139 13.11 0.08 2.95
CA MET A 139 12.94 1.51 2.71
C MET A 139 14.07 2.08 1.83
N ALA A 140 15.32 1.73 2.12
CA ALA A 140 16.47 2.19 1.36
C ALA A 140 16.41 1.72 -0.10
N TYR A 141 16.03 0.44 -0.33
CA TYR A 141 15.84 -0.08 -1.67
C TYR A 141 14.74 0.68 -2.43
N CYS A 142 13.54 0.81 -1.85
CA CYS A 142 12.45 1.51 -2.52
C CYS A 142 12.84 2.96 -2.83
N THR A 143 13.53 3.66 -1.91
CA THR A 143 14.02 5.02 -2.12
C THR A 143 15.06 5.09 -3.25
N TRP A 144 16.01 4.16 -3.31
CA TRP A 144 17.00 4.07 -4.39
C TRP A 144 16.32 3.86 -5.75
N ALA A 145 15.27 3.04 -5.78
CA ALA A 145 14.47 2.79 -6.99
C ALA A 145 13.53 3.96 -7.36
N GLY A 146 13.56 5.09 -6.62
CA GLY A 146 12.64 6.21 -6.82
C GLY A 146 11.21 5.93 -6.36
N LYS A 147 11.05 4.98 -5.43
CA LYS A 147 9.78 4.47 -4.88
C LYS A 147 9.76 4.64 -3.36
N ARG A 148 8.71 4.15 -2.72
CA ARG A 148 8.54 4.02 -1.27
C ARG A 148 7.93 2.67 -0.91
N LEU A 149 7.94 2.28 0.37
CA LEU A 149 7.07 1.19 0.79
C LEU A 149 5.60 1.59 0.62
N PRO A 150 4.69 0.65 0.31
CA PRO A 150 3.26 0.92 0.34
C PRO A 150 2.81 1.20 1.78
N THR A 151 1.78 2.02 1.98
CA THR A 151 1.09 2.04 3.27
C THR A 151 0.33 0.74 3.48
N GLU A 152 -0.01 0.43 4.73
CA GLU A 152 -0.84 -0.73 5.06
C GLU A 152 -2.17 -0.71 4.30
N ALA A 153 -2.78 0.48 4.17
CA ALA A 153 -4.03 0.67 3.45
C ALA A 153 -3.88 0.48 1.93
N GLU A 154 -2.81 0.96 1.33
CA GLU A 154 -2.50 0.73 -0.08
C GLU A 154 -2.27 -0.75 -0.38
N TRP A 155 -1.52 -1.44 0.49
CA TRP A 155 -1.28 -2.86 0.39
C TRP A 155 -2.58 -3.65 0.43
N GLU A 156 -3.47 -3.35 1.41
CA GLU A 156 -4.76 -4.05 1.54
C GLU A 156 -5.68 -3.81 0.35
N LEU A 157 -5.79 -2.55 -0.15
CA LEU A 157 -6.56 -2.25 -1.36
C LEU A 157 -6.02 -3.00 -2.58
N ALA A 158 -4.70 -2.99 -2.79
CA ALA A 158 -4.06 -3.69 -3.90
C ALA A 158 -4.28 -5.20 -3.86
N ALA A 159 -4.35 -5.77 -2.66
CA ALA A 159 -4.54 -7.19 -2.44
C ALA A 159 -5.98 -7.66 -2.68
N ARG A 160 -6.98 -6.94 -2.16
CA ARG A 160 -8.36 -7.41 -2.17
C ARG A 160 -9.31 -6.62 -3.07
N GLY A 161 -8.90 -5.42 -3.52
CA GLY A 161 -9.81 -4.50 -4.18
C GLY A 161 -10.77 -3.82 -3.20
N ALA A 162 -11.78 -3.13 -3.75
CA ALA A 162 -12.78 -2.42 -2.94
C ALA A 162 -13.85 -3.36 -2.35
N THR A 163 -13.98 -4.57 -2.88
CA THR A 163 -14.95 -5.57 -2.39
C THR A 163 -14.31 -6.44 -1.32
N PRO A 164 -14.95 -6.64 -0.14
CA PRO A 164 -14.42 -7.52 0.90
C PRO A 164 -14.18 -8.94 0.38
N LYS A 165 -13.02 -9.49 0.72
CA LYS A 165 -12.60 -10.87 0.39
C LYS A 165 -11.65 -11.37 1.47
N THR A 166 -11.69 -12.65 1.77
CA THR A 166 -10.74 -13.29 2.68
C THR A 166 -9.34 -13.39 2.09
N TYR A 167 -9.25 -13.81 0.82
CA TYR A 167 -8.00 -13.98 0.06
C TYR A 167 -8.08 -13.26 -1.30
N ALA A 168 -6.97 -13.13 -1.99
CA ALA A 168 -6.91 -12.42 -3.27
C ALA A 168 -7.87 -13.00 -4.34
N TRP A 169 -8.14 -14.30 -4.32
CA TRP A 169 -9.07 -15.01 -5.21
C TRP A 169 -10.53 -15.03 -4.73
N GLY A 170 -10.83 -14.68 -3.47
CA GLY A 170 -12.18 -14.71 -2.88
C GLY A 170 -12.20 -15.33 -1.48
N ASP A 171 -13.32 -15.99 -1.14
CA ASP A 171 -13.57 -16.56 0.19
C ASP A 171 -13.39 -18.09 0.23
N ASP A 172 -13.04 -18.72 -0.89
CA ASP A 172 -12.79 -20.15 -0.94
C ASP A 172 -11.53 -20.50 -0.14
N ASP A 173 -11.57 -21.66 0.53
CA ASP A 173 -10.41 -22.18 1.26
C ASP A 173 -9.16 -22.23 0.37
N PRO A 174 -8.01 -21.73 0.85
CA PRO A 174 -6.79 -21.75 0.07
C PRO A 174 -6.29 -23.17 -0.16
N ASP A 175 -5.67 -23.40 -1.30
CA ASP A 175 -4.87 -24.58 -1.59
C ASP A 175 -3.52 -24.20 -2.21
N CYS A 176 -2.65 -25.19 -2.38
CA CYS A 176 -1.30 -24.96 -2.92
C CYS A 176 -1.26 -24.59 -4.43
N SER A 177 -2.38 -24.35 -5.08
CA SER A 177 -2.44 -23.82 -6.45
C SER A 177 -2.59 -22.30 -6.51
N GLN A 178 -2.92 -21.67 -5.38
CA GLN A 178 -3.27 -20.24 -5.29
C GLN A 178 -2.22 -19.41 -4.54
N GLY A 179 -1.42 -20.06 -3.67
CA GLY A 179 -0.39 -19.37 -2.89
C GLY A 179 0.59 -20.34 -2.22
N ASN A 180 1.77 -19.83 -1.89
CA ASN A 180 2.77 -20.56 -1.16
C ASN A 180 2.63 -20.30 0.34
N ILE A 181 1.84 -21.11 1.01
CA ILE A 181 1.52 -21.01 2.44
C ILE A 181 1.77 -22.33 3.17
N TYR A 182 1.67 -22.30 4.48
CA TYR A 182 1.59 -23.51 5.29
C TYR A 182 0.14 -23.99 5.31
N TYR A 183 -0.13 -25.05 4.53
CA TYR A 183 -1.49 -25.58 4.39
C TYR A 183 -1.85 -26.51 5.55
N ASP A 184 -2.88 -26.12 6.32
CA ASP A 184 -3.53 -26.97 7.34
C ASP A 184 -4.94 -27.35 6.86
N PRO A 185 -5.25 -28.60 6.50
CA PRO A 185 -5.42 -29.64 7.50
C PRO A 185 -4.37 -30.76 7.46
N SER A 186 -3.49 -30.77 6.51
CA SER A 186 -2.46 -31.84 6.45
C SER A 186 -1.20 -31.55 7.28
N MET A 187 -1.12 -30.35 7.88
CA MET A 187 0.07 -29.85 8.60
C MET A 187 1.34 -29.90 7.74
N SER A 188 1.19 -29.56 6.45
CA SER A 188 2.32 -29.51 5.50
C SER A 188 2.37 -28.15 4.82
N ALA A 189 3.58 -27.63 4.64
CA ALA A 189 3.83 -26.47 3.78
C ALA A 189 3.59 -26.85 2.32
N CYS A 190 3.13 -25.90 1.50
CA CYS A 190 3.03 -26.09 0.06
C CYS A 190 4.41 -26.37 -0.54
N VAL A 191 5.43 -25.57 -0.15
CA VAL A 191 6.83 -25.79 -0.56
C VAL A 191 7.76 -25.88 0.65
N GLY A 192 7.53 -25.08 1.70
CA GLY A 192 8.37 -25.03 2.90
C GLY A 192 9.60 -24.12 2.76
N ASP A 193 9.62 -23.28 1.76
CA ASP A 193 10.56 -22.21 1.49
C ASP A 193 9.93 -21.27 0.45
N THR A 194 10.58 -20.15 0.12
CA THR A 194 10.14 -19.22 -0.92
C THR A 194 10.09 -19.89 -2.31
N VAL A 195 9.32 -19.30 -3.22
CA VAL A 195 9.31 -19.65 -4.64
C VAL A 195 9.58 -18.40 -5.49
N ALA A 196 9.85 -18.59 -6.78
CA ALA A 196 9.97 -17.46 -7.71
C ALA A 196 8.67 -16.64 -7.70
N VAL A 197 8.79 -15.32 -7.72
CA VAL A 197 7.63 -14.41 -7.73
C VAL A 197 6.71 -14.72 -8.91
N GLY A 198 5.39 -14.56 -8.71
CA GLY A 198 4.40 -14.84 -9.75
C GLY A 198 4.17 -16.33 -10.06
N SER A 199 4.64 -17.25 -9.20
CA SER A 199 4.46 -18.70 -9.41
C SER A 199 3.00 -19.16 -9.29
N TYR A 200 2.13 -18.34 -8.71
CA TYR A 200 0.72 -18.67 -8.42
C TYR A 200 -0.26 -17.74 -9.13
N PRO A 201 -0.43 -17.81 -10.46
CA PRO A 201 -1.29 -16.87 -11.19
C PRO A 201 -2.78 -16.96 -10.82
N LEU A 202 -3.23 -18.05 -10.20
CA LEU A 202 -4.60 -18.16 -9.68
C LEU A 202 -4.82 -17.36 -8.39
N GLY A 203 -3.74 -16.95 -7.73
CA GLY A 203 -3.73 -16.09 -6.54
C GLY A 203 -3.60 -14.61 -6.82
N ALA A 204 -3.64 -14.18 -8.09
CA ALA A 204 -3.58 -12.77 -8.45
C ALA A 204 -4.79 -11.99 -7.91
N SER A 205 -4.54 -10.76 -7.42
CA SER A 205 -5.61 -9.83 -7.04
C SER A 205 -6.39 -9.35 -8.28
N GLU A 206 -7.51 -8.65 -8.08
CA GLU A 206 -8.29 -8.07 -9.17
C GLU A 206 -7.52 -7.04 -10.00
N PHE A 207 -6.48 -6.43 -9.43
CA PHE A 207 -5.57 -5.52 -10.13
C PHE A 207 -4.40 -6.25 -10.82
N GLY A 208 -4.30 -7.57 -10.66
CA GLY A 208 -3.20 -8.38 -11.19
C GLY A 208 -1.94 -8.36 -10.32
N VAL A 209 -2.03 -7.87 -9.08
CA VAL A 209 -0.92 -7.97 -8.12
C VAL A 209 -0.80 -9.41 -7.63
N MET A 210 0.41 -9.94 -7.64
CA MET A 210 0.71 -11.34 -7.36
C MET A 210 1.27 -11.51 -5.94
N ASP A 211 1.14 -12.74 -5.45
CA ASP A 211 1.75 -13.19 -4.19
C ASP A 211 1.27 -12.43 -2.92
N MET A 212 0.08 -11.78 -3.03
CA MET A 212 -0.54 -11.06 -1.90
C MET A 212 -1.03 -12.00 -0.79
N THR A 213 -1.02 -13.30 -1.02
CA THR A 213 -1.37 -14.36 -0.07
C THR A 213 -0.27 -15.40 -0.05
N GLY A 214 0.65 -15.32 0.89
CA GLY A 214 1.77 -16.26 1.05
C GLY A 214 3.06 -15.78 0.39
N ASN A 215 3.96 -16.70 0.12
CA ASN A 215 5.34 -16.54 -0.31
C ASN A 215 6.20 -15.88 0.77
N VAL A 216 6.18 -14.55 0.92
CA VAL A 216 6.83 -13.89 2.05
C VAL A 216 5.89 -12.89 2.73
N TRP A 217 6.05 -12.69 4.03
CA TRP A 217 5.54 -11.52 4.71
C TRP A 217 6.15 -10.27 4.07
N GLU A 218 5.41 -9.18 4.03
CA GLU A 218 5.86 -7.96 3.40
C GLU A 218 5.87 -6.78 4.37
N TRP A 219 7.04 -6.12 4.48
CA TRP A 219 7.14 -4.83 5.14
C TRP A 219 6.27 -3.79 4.43
N VAL A 220 5.50 -3.03 5.21
CA VAL A 220 4.83 -1.81 4.76
C VAL A 220 5.39 -0.58 5.47
N GLY A 221 4.99 0.62 5.06
CA GLY A 221 5.50 1.88 5.62
C GLY A 221 5.11 2.13 7.07
N ASP A 222 4.04 1.49 7.52
CA ASP A 222 3.36 1.78 8.78
C ASP A 222 4.09 1.24 10.01
N SER A 223 4.08 2.02 11.08
CA SER A 223 4.29 1.53 12.44
C SER A 223 3.10 0.66 12.83
N TYR A 224 3.35 -0.47 13.52
CA TYR A 224 2.25 -1.23 14.07
C TYR A 224 1.71 -0.56 15.34
N ILE A 225 0.42 -0.24 15.31
CA ILE A 225 -0.38 0.27 16.42
C ILE A 225 -1.64 -0.60 16.48
N GLU A 226 -1.86 -1.31 17.61
CA GLU A 226 -2.93 -2.31 17.74
C GLU A 226 -4.32 -1.72 17.48
N ASP A 227 -4.61 -0.53 18.01
CA ASP A 227 -5.91 0.14 17.90
C ASP A 227 -5.97 1.20 16.79
N PHE A 228 -5.03 1.18 15.84
CA PHE A 228 -4.92 2.20 14.79
C PHE A 228 -6.22 2.37 13.99
N TYR A 229 -6.92 1.28 13.67
CA TYR A 229 -8.13 1.34 12.85
C TYR A 229 -9.26 2.14 13.50
N SER A 230 -9.28 2.24 14.85
CA SER A 230 -10.22 3.11 15.56
C SER A 230 -9.83 4.59 15.56
N LEU A 231 -8.59 4.91 15.20
CA LEU A 231 -7.98 6.25 15.21
C LEU A 231 -7.59 6.72 13.79
N SER A 232 -7.65 5.82 12.82
CA SER A 232 -7.18 6.03 11.44
C SER A 232 -7.83 7.25 10.80
N PRO A 233 -7.07 8.16 10.19
CA PRO A 233 -7.65 9.16 9.30
C PRO A 233 -8.31 8.47 8.09
N THR A 234 -9.36 9.09 7.55
CA THR A 234 -10.04 8.54 6.37
C THR A 234 -9.19 8.69 5.11
N GLU A 235 -8.45 9.80 4.98
CA GLU A 235 -7.69 10.12 3.76
C GLU A 235 -6.24 9.65 3.86
N ASN A 236 -5.83 8.75 2.96
CA ASN A 236 -4.45 8.27 2.82
C ASN A 236 -3.79 7.92 4.18
N PRO A 237 -4.38 7.03 4.99
CA PRO A 237 -3.87 6.75 6.32
C PRO A 237 -2.47 6.16 6.28
N LEU A 238 -1.63 6.59 7.20
CA LEU A 238 -0.31 6.06 7.49
C LEU A 238 -0.10 6.11 9.00
N ALA A 239 0.18 4.98 9.62
CA ALA A 239 0.50 4.92 11.05
C ALA A 239 1.95 5.30 11.28
N GLU A 240 2.18 6.48 11.86
CA GLU A 240 3.52 6.95 12.23
C GLU A 240 3.62 7.05 13.76
N GLU A 241 4.40 6.18 14.36
CA GLU A 241 4.71 6.22 15.79
C GLU A 241 6.20 5.99 16.03
N ALA A 242 6.76 6.67 17.04
CA ALA A 242 8.15 6.51 17.42
C ALA A 242 8.38 5.21 18.22
N ASN A 243 7.95 4.07 17.66
CA ASN A 243 8.19 2.72 18.18
C ASN A 243 9.05 1.91 17.19
N GLN A 244 9.45 0.71 17.61
CA GLN A 244 10.25 -0.18 16.78
C GLN A 244 9.43 -1.27 16.09
N LEU A 245 8.11 -1.27 16.26
CA LEU A 245 7.23 -2.24 15.63
C LEU A 245 6.81 -1.72 14.26
N ARG A 246 6.95 -2.57 13.26
CA ARG A 246 6.53 -2.28 11.87
C ARG A 246 5.51 -3.31 11.44
N THR A 247 4.49 -2.85 10.73
CA THR A 247 3.45 -3.73 10.20
C THR A 247 4.01 -4.59 9.07
N VAL A 248 3.62 -5.87 9.07
CA VAL A 248 3.86 -6.81 7.98
C VAL A 248 2.55 -7.42 7.53
N ARG A 249 2.44 -7.72 6.24
CA ARG A 249 1.21 -8.18 5.59
C ARG A 249 1.43 -9.43 4.73
N GLY A 250 0.33 -10.10 4.34
CA GLY A 250 0.29 -11.13 3.31
C GLY A 250 0.49 -12.57 3.79
N GLY A 251 1.15 -12.77 4.92
CA GLY A 251 1.61 -14.10 5.32
C GLY A 251 2.82 -14.56 4.49
N GLY A 252 3.61 -15.45 5.01
CA GLY A 252 4.72 -16.04 4.30
C GLY A 252 4.50 -17.54 4.07
N TRP A 253 5.47 -18.21 3.42
CA TRP A 253 5.44 -19.65 3.18
C TRP A 253 5.34 -20.49 4.48
N SER A 254 5.69 -19.91 5.61
CA SER A 254 5.59 -20.50 6.94
C SER A 254 4.26 -20.19 7.64
N ALA A 255 3.51 -19.21 7.14
CA ALA A 255 2.26 -18.74 7.72
C ALA A 255 1.11 -19.69 7.39
N ASN A 256 0.25 -19.95 8.38
CA ASN A 256 -0.98 -20.67 8.12
C ASN A 256 -1.99 -19.76 7.38
N TRP A 257 -3.01 -20.38 6.83
CA TRP A 257 -4.06 -19.72 6.04
C TRP A 257 -4.82 -18.62 6.81
N LEU A 258 -4.91 -18.68 8.15
CA LEU A 258 -5.49 -17.60 8.95
C LEU A 258 -4.64 -16.33 8.92
N ALA A 259 -3.32 -16.49 9.00
CA ALA A 259 -2.36 -15.39 8.95
C ALA A 259 -2.17 -14.86 7.52
N ALA A 260 -2.54 -15.65 6.50
CA ALA A 260 -2.45 -15.26 5.10
C ALA A 260 -3.73 -14.59 4.56
N ARG A 261 -4.75 -14.31 5.41
CA ARG A 261 -5.92 -13.49 5.05
C ARG A 261 -5.47 -12.08 4.69
N LEU A 262 -6.15 -11.45 3.75
CA LEU A 262 -5.80 -10.11 3.27
C LEU A 262 -5.99 -9.01 4.32
N THR A 263 -6.83 -9.24 5.33
CA THR A 263 -7.05 -8.32 6.44
C THR A 263 -6.13 -8.60 7.63
N SER A 264 -5.42 -9.75 7.62
CA SER A 264 -4.54 -10.13 8.72
C SER A 264 -3.43 -9.12 8.90
N ARG A 265 -3.31 -8.61 10.13
CA ARG A 265 -2.26 -7.71 10.56
C ARG A 265 -1.26 -8.48 11.40
N ALA A 266 0.02 -8.29 11.11
CA ALA A 266 1.09 -8.77 11.95
C ALA A 266 2.16 -7.69 12.08
N TYR A 267 3.14 -7.92 12.93
CA TYR A 267 4.24 -6.97 13.14
C TYR A 267 5.53 -7.69 13.48
N ASP A 268 6.61 -7.00 13.20
CA ASP A 268 7.92 -7.38 13.70
C ASP A 268 8.73 -6.14 14.11
N LEU A 269 9.85 -6.37 14.78
CA LEU A 269 10.78 -5.30 15.12
C LEU A 269 11.47 -4.79 13.84
N SER A 270 11.60 -3.48 13.68
CA SER A 270 12.19 -2.84 12.50
C SER A 270 13.59 -3.37 12.12
N PHE A 271 14.30 -3.93 13.10
CA PHE A 271 15.63 -4.54 12.91
C PHE A 271 15.59 -6.07 12.73
N TYR A 272 14.40 -6.68 12.78
CA TYR A 272 14.24 -8.10 12.47
C TYR A 272 14.47 -8.35 10.98
N ASN A 273 14.94 -9.52 10.66
CA ASN A 273 15.09 -10.03 9.31
C ASN A 273 14.88 -11.56 9.36
N GLY A 274 14.07 -12.08 8.49
CA GLY A 274 13.66 -13.48 8.51
C GLY A 274 13.67 -14.10 7.12
N PRO A 275 13.72 -15.45 7.04
CA PRO A 275 13.76 -16.16 5.76
C PRO A 275 12.38 -16.20 5.05
N ASP A 276 11.36 -15.62 5.65
CA ASP A 276 9.99 -15.51 5.16
C ASP A 276 9.48 -14.07 5.18
N LEU A 277 10.37 -13.07 5.23
CA LEU A 277 10.05 -11.66 5.30
C LEU A 277 10.80 -10.88 4.22
N GLY A 278 10.04 -10.28 3.33
CA GLY A 278 10.47 -9.48 2.19
C GLY A 278 9.67 -8.16 2.10
N PHE A 279 9.47 -7.65 0.89
CA PHE A 279 8.75 -6.39 0.66
C PHE A 279 8.47 -6.17 -0.83
N ARG A 280 7.56 -5.23 -1.12
CA ARG A 280 7.37 -4.60 -2.44
C ARG A 280 7.34 -3.09 -2.31
N CYS A 281 7.42 -2.35 -3.42
CA CYS A 281 7.41 -0.90 -3.39
C CYS A 281 6.14 -0.33 -4.06
N ALA A 282 5.85 0.93 -3.74
CA ALA A 282 4.80 1.74 -4.33
C ALA A 282 5.34 3.12 -4.75
N VAL A 283 4.59 3.82 -5.60
CA VAL A 283 4.80 5.24 -5.94
C VAL A 283 3.45 5.94 -5.94
N ASP A 284 3.46 7.24 -5.68
CA ASP A 284 2.25 8.03 -5.80
C ASP A 284 1.82 8.09 -7.27
N GLY A 285 0.53 7.86 -7.55
CA GLY A 285 -0.03 8.05 -8.88
C GLY A 285 0.01 9.53 -9.24
N GLY A 286 0.43 9.89 -10.45
CA GLY A 286 0.37 11.28 -10.92
C GLY A 286 -1.07 11.79 -10.84
N GLN A 287 -1.21 13.06 -10.40
CA GLN A 287 -2.48 13.78 -10.38
C GLN A 287 -2.88 14.21 -11.79
#